data_8daeeb14bf342c4fe8edc49ca2e2058c
#
_entry.id   8daeeb14bf342c4fe8edc49ca2e2058c
#
_cell.length_a   1.000
_cell.length_b   1.000
_cell.length_c   1.000
_cell.angle_alpha   90.00
_cell.angle_beta   90.00
_cell.angle_gamma   90.00
#
_symmetry.space_group_name_H-M   'P 1'
#
loop_
_entity.id
_entity.type
_entity.pdbx_description
1 polymer ?
#
loop_
_entity_poly.entity_id
_entity_poly.type
_entity_poly.pdbx_seq_one_letter_code
_entity_poly.pdbx_strand_id
1 'polypeptide(L)'
;RDVLPSLLFLTSANSQPRLFGFDGTSDYKQTINYKVTRKQVTENFVDAAGTKITPPTGFTQGKQTPMTSNSFKYTAARALPASYSAGGKAYTFQGWYKGKTKPNTLTTSTTPTYNTTFDGNDDMTAVYKEEVAKASVTLTRTTAETVTSGGNVTWRATITNTSQAPLTTATIKKSTAWTTGLAAPTAMIVTPVGGTAKTVPVTATTWTNGVSLGTDIPVGKSATVQFTTKATGTAGQVLRAGITTSGNYSGISASATVRVKDNDQAIVTPTAEGFISVPTFNFGQIEIAGNTQQHGLKKAADYYGNGTRNPYLRIKKTQPNWSLTAQLSQPKSATDSLPTATRLLLGTAPVSSFSNYNQPTELKNTIGTTTAINLTANNTATNIVANQQFTGSNVYQLDFAFDNIKLEVAASQGMTGQQYQAAVTWNLVTGP
;
A
#
# COMPACT_ATOMS: atom_id res chain seq x y z
N ARG A 1 89.74 -42.61 -7.35
CA ARG A 1 88.81 -41.68 -6.63
C ARG A 1 87.55 -41.71 -7.38
N ASP A 2 86.58 -42.37 -6.76
CA ASP A 2 85.26 -42.47 -7.36
C ASP A 2 84.54 -41.18 -7.15
N VAL A 3 84.25 -40.46 -8.22
CA VAL A 3 83.30 -39.33 -8.23
C VAL A 3 81.94 -39.92 -8.47
N LEU A 4 81.10 -39.90 -7.44
CA LEU A 4 79.70 -40.28 -7.60
C LEU A 4 78.99 -39.21 -8.44
N PRO A 5 78.38 -39.56 -9.57
CA PRO A 5 77.66 -38.59 -10.38
C PRO A 5 76.38 -38.12 -9.60
N SER A 6 76.27 -36.85 -9.44
CA SER A 6 75.04 -36.26 -8.95
C SER A 6 73.99 -36.27 -10.07
N LEU A 7 72.96 -37.07 -9.88
CA LEU A 7 71.81 -37.12 -10.81
C LEU A 7 70.75 -36.08 -10.39
N LEU A 8 70.41 -35.19 -11.29
CA LEU A 8 69.32 -34.21 -11.11
C LEU A 8 68.23 -34.52 -12.15
N PHE A 9 67.03 -34.76 -11.58
CA PHE A 9 65.84 -34.95 -12.40
C PHE A 9 65.07 -33.63 -12.47
N LEU A 10 64.89 -33.07 -13.66
CA LEU A 10 64.00 -31.93 -13.91
C LEU A 10 62.80 -32.41 -14.71
N THR A 11 61.63 -32.25 -14.18
CA THR A 11 60.37 -32.49 -14.89
C THR A 11 59.74 -31.17 -15.27
N SER A 12 59.48 -30.92 -16.53
CA SER A 12 58.57 -29.86 -16.98
C SER A 12 57.20 -30.45 -17.22
N ALA A 13 56.17 -29.62 -17.16
CA ALA A 13 54.75 -30.03 -17.21
C ALA A 13 54.36 -30.91 -18.42
N ASN A 14 55.20 -31.01 -19.46
CA ASN A 14 54.88 -31.73 -20.70
C ASN A 14 56.03 -32.65 -21.21
N SER A 15 56.96 -33.04 -20.38
CA SER A 15 58.12 -33.78 -20.90
C SER A 15 58.57 -34.94 -20.05
N GLN A 16 59.09 -35.94 -20.74
CA GLN A 16 59.77 -37.07 -20.12
C GLN A 16 60.98 -36.62 -19.30
N PRO A 17 61.31 -37.30 -18.19
CA PRO A 17 62.51 -37.02 -17.41
C PRO A 17 63.74 -37.15 -18.29
N ARG A 18 64.57 -36.13 -18.29
CA ARG A 18 65.88 -36.21 -19.00
C ARG A 18 66.95 -36.45 -17.96
N LEU A 19 67.72 -37.43 -18.25
CA LEU A 19 68.89 -37.76 -17.45
C LEU A 19 70.12 -37.05 -18.08
N PHE A 20 70.77 -36.23 -17.28
CA PHE A 20 72.05 -35.63 -17.68
C PHE A 20 73.19 -36.38 -16.98
N GLY A 21 74.01 -37.07 -17.74
CA GLY A 21 75.24 -37.72 -17.25
C GLY A 21 76.39 -36.78 -17.44
N PHE A 22 77.27 -36.73 -16.45
CA PHE A 22 78.58 -36.06 -16.54
C PHE A 22 79.71 -37.10 -16.66
N ASP A 23 80.51 -37.02 -17.65
CA ASP A 23 81.70 -37.81 -17.68
C ASP A 23 82.88 -37.03 -17.04
N GLY A 24 83.63 -37.70 -16.22
CA GLY A 24 84.30 -37.26 -15.05
C GLY A 24 85.70 -36.63 -15.20
N THR A 25 86.00 -35.72 -16.14
CA THR A 25 87.35 -35.23 -16.21
C THR A 25 87.55 -33.72 -16.27
N SER A 26 86.51 -32.94 -15.94
CA SER A 26 86.69 -31.48 -15.81
C SER A 26 85.69 -30.90 -14.82
N ASP A 27 86.17 -29.99 -13.98
CA ASP A 27 85.30 -29.24 -12.99
C ASP A 27 84.37 -28.31 -13.74
N TYR A 28 83.20 -28.80 -14.06
CA TYR A 28 82.14 -27.96 -14.62
C TYR A 28 81.33 -27.37 -13.49
N LYS A 29 81.36 -26.05 -13.40
CA LYS A 29 80.38 -25.29 -12.55
C LYS A 29 79.12 -25.19 -13.35
N GLN A 30 78.15 -25.98 -13.00
CA GLN A 30 76.79 -25.83 -13.54
C GLN A 30 75.95 -24.98 -12.65
N THR A 31 75.34 -23.90 -13.15
CA THR A 31 74.45 -23.07 -12.44
C THR A 31 73.05 -23.56 -12.76
N ILE A 32 72.29 -23.93 -11.69
CA ILE A 32 70.91 -24.32 -11.81
C ILE A 32 70.07 -23.13 -11.29
N ASN A 33 69.31 -22.56 -12.18
CA ASN A 33 68.39 -21.52 -11.82
C ASN A 33 67.00 -22.11 -11.66
N TYR A 34 66.38 -21.95 -10.48
CA TYR A 34 65.03 -22.35 -10.25
C TYR A 34 64.25 -21.25 -9.51
N LYS A 35 62.99 -21.08 -9.87
CA LYS A 35 62.10 -20.15 -9.21
C LYS A 35 61.27 -20.91 -8.17
N VAL A 36 61.46 -20.59 -6.91
CA VAL A 36 60.61 -21.11 -5.83
C VAL A 36 59.43 -20.16 -5.64
N THR A 37 58.25 -20.70 -5.82
CA THR A 37 57.03 -19.95 -5.55
C THR A 37 56.34 -20.58 -4.32
N ARG A 38 56.14 -19.80 -3.29
CA ARG A 38 55.40 -20.24 -2.12
C ARG A 38 53.93 -20.44 -2.48
N LYS A 39 53.32 -21.50 -1.97
CA LYS A 39 51.88 -21.66 -2.01
C LYS A 39 51.23 -20.56 -1.22
N GLN A 40 50.02 -20.18 -1.60
CA GLN A 40 49.32 -19.01 -1.06
C GLN A 40 47.87 -19.38 -0.76
N VAL A 41 47.25 -18.67 0.18
CA VAL A 41 45.81 -18.61 0.38
C VAL A 41 45.31 -17.40 -0.40
N THR A 42 44.34 -17.61 -1.29
CA THR A 42 43.67 -16.53 -2.01
C THR A 42 42.32 -16.25 -1.35
N GLU A 43 42.05 -15.00 -1.06
CA GLU A 43 40.76 -14.56 -0.54
C GLU A 43 39.81 -14.22 -1.67
N ASN A 44 38.69 -14.91 -1.77
CA ASN A 44 37.67 -14.72 -2.77
C ASN A 44 36.35 -14.27 -2.13
N PHE A 45 35.64 -13.38 -2.83
CA PHE A 45 34.32 -12.90 -2.45
C PHE A 45 33.36 -13.14 -3.62
N VAL A 46 32.33 -13.92 -3.41
CA VAL A 46 31.41 -14.34 -4.47
C VAL A 46 29.95 -14.21 -4.02
N ASP A 47 29.07 -14.08 -5.01
CA ASP A 47 27.64 -14.22 -4.79
C ASP A 47 27.23 -15.69 -4.60
N ALA A 48 25.93 -15.94 -4.38
CA ALA A 48 25.39 -17.28 -4.19
C ALA A 48 25.63 -18.21 -5.39
N ALA A 49 25.76 -17.64 -6.61
CA ALA A 49 26.05 -18.36 -7.85
C ALA A 49 27.54 -18.58 -8.09
N GLY A 50 28.42 -18.03 -7.25
CA GLY A 50 29.86 -18.13 -7.39
C GLY A 50 30.49 -17.02 -8.26
N THR A 51 29.72 -16.02 -8.67
CA THR A 51 30.24 -14.86 -9.41
C THR A 51 30.99 -13.92 -8.48
N LYS A 52 32.17 -13.46 -8.92
CA LYS A 52 32.97 -12.51 -8.14
C LYS A 52 32.22 -11.18 -7.93
N ILE A 53 32.26 -10.69 -6.70
CA ILE A 53 31.63 -9.44 -6.30
C ILE A 53 32.67 -8.47 -5.73
N THR A 54 32.29 -7.19 -5.63
CA THR A 54 33.10 -6.20 -4.91
C THR A 54 33.12 -6.57 -3.42
N PRO A 55 34.29 -6.77 -2.82
CA PRO A 55 34.40 -7.19 -1.43
C PRO A 55 34.01 -6.09 -0.46
N PRO A 56 33.72 -6.42 0.81
CA PRO A 56 33.51 -5.42 1.87
C PRO A 56 34.71 -4.51 2.05
N THR A 57 34.48 -3.31 2.55
CA THR A 57 35.54 -2.34 2.87
C THR A 57 36.61 -2.97 3.76
N GLY A 58 37.85 -2.82 3.36
CA GLY A 58 39.02 -3.38 4.06
C GLY A 58 39.39 -4.79 3.64
N PHE A 59 38.68 -5.37 2.67
CA PHE A 59 39.07 -6.58 1.99
C PHE A 59 39.38 -6.29 0.51
N THR A 60 40.17 -7.20 -0.09
CA THR A 60 40.55 -7.09 -1.52
C THR A 60 40.26 -8.41 -2.21
N GLN A 61 39.53 -8.36 -3.30
CA GLN A 61 39.24 -9.52 -4.14
C GLN A 61 40.54 -10.12 -4.67
N GLY A 62 40.76 -11.41 -4.43
CA GLY A 62 41.94 -12.11 -4.92
C GLY A 62 43.22 -11.80 -4.11
N LYS A 63 43.12 -11.24 -2.91
CA LYS A 63 44.29 -11.03 -2.04
C LYS A 63 44.98 -12.35 -1.76
N GLN A 64 46.33 -12.38 -1.96
CA GLN A 64 47.15 -13.55 -1.78
C GLN A 64 47.97 -13.42 -0.49
N THR A 65 47.91 -14.46 0.35
CA THR A 65 48.69 -14.56 1.58
C THR A 65 49.64 -15.73 1.46
N PRO A 66 50.95 -15.51 1.41
CA PRO A 66 51.95 -16.60 1.32
C PRO A 66 51.93 -17.49 2.55
N MET A 67 51.97 -18.79 2.36
CA MET A 67 52.14 -19.75 3.45
C MET A 67 53.60 -19.77 3.92
N THR A 68 53.85 -19.30 5.11
CA THR A 68 55.26 -19.03 5.58
C THR A 68 55.85 -20.17 6.34
N SER A 69 55.11 -21.24 6.69
CA SER A 69 55.58 -22.38 7.40
C SER A 69 54.84 -23.66 6.96
N ASN A 70 55.40 -24.84 7.27
CA ASN A 70 54.79 -26.13 6.95
C ASN A 70 53.54 -26.46 7.75
N SER A 71 53.25 -25.66 8.76
CA SER A 71 52.05 -25.76 9.63
C SER A 71 51.28 -24.43 9.61
N PHE A 72 51.19 -23.78 8.43
CA PHE A 72 50.57 -22.49 8.31
C PHE A 72 49.07 -22.54 8.62
N LYS A 73 48.65 -21.70 9.55
CA LYS A 73 47.26 -21.48 9.88
C LYS A 73 46.81 -20.15 9.28
N TYR A 74 45.83 -20.22 8.37
CA TYR A 74 45.19 -19.01 7.83
C TYR A 74 44.21 -18.45 8.86
N THR A 75 44.22 -17.13 9.00
CA THR A 75 43.22 -16.37 9.75
C THR A 75 42.95 -15.08 8.99
N ALA A 76 41.69 -14.78 8.73
CA ALA A 76 41.31 -13.52 8.09
C ALA A 76 41.75 -12.32 8.93
N ALA A 77 42.24 -11.26 8.31
CA ALA A 77 42.79 -10.09 8.99
C ALA A 77 41.73 -9.32 9.81
N ARG A 78 40.48 -9.51 9.49
CA ARG A 78 39.31 -8.92 10.18
C ARG A 78 38.08 -9.77 9.98
N ALA A 79 37.05 -9.50 10.82
CA ALA A 79 35.76 -10.18 10.69
C ALA A 79 35.06 -9.78 9.40
N LEU A 80 34.42 -10.74 8.75
CA LEU A 80 33.52 -10.54 7.62
C LEU A 80 32.25 -9.85 8.12
N PRO A 81 31.84 -8.72 7.55
CA PRO A 81 30.64 -8.02 8.01
C PRO A 81 29.38 -8.83 7.70
N ALA A 82 28.36 -8.74 8.57
CA ALA A 82 27.06 -9.38 8.36
C ALA A 82 26.34 -8.84 7.12
N SER A 83 26.56 -7.55 6.80
CA SER A 83 26.04 -6.89 5.60
C SER A 83 26.96 -5.74 5.18
N TYR A 84 26.92 -5.39 3.90
CA TYR A 84 27.62 -4.23 3.36
C TYR A 84 26.99 -3.77 2.06
N SER A 85 27.30 -2.54 1.65
CA SER A 85 26.91 -2.02 0.34
C SER A 85 28.15 -1.67 -0.48
N ALA A 86 28.14 -2.01 -1.77
CA ALA A 86 29.19 -1.67 -2.72
C ALA A 86 28.61 -1.57 -4.14
N GLY A 87 29.03 -0.55 -4.89
CA GLY A 87 28.61 -0.35 -6.28
C GLY A 87 27.08 -0.19 -6.44
N GLY A 88 26.40 0.37 -5.46
CA GLY A 88 24.94 0.53 -5.47
C GLY A 88 24.15 -0.75 -5.15
N LYS A 89 24.84 -1.82 -4.77
CA LYS A 89 24.25 -3.11 -4.38
C LYS A 89 24.42 -3.34 -2.88
N ALA A 90 23.51 -4.06 -2.28
CA ALA A 90 23.59 -4.49 -0.89
C ALA A 90 23.79 -6.01 -0.83
N TYR A 91 24.59 -6.45 0.13
CA TYR A 91 24.97 -7.84 0.29
C TYR A 91 24.80 -8.27 1.74
N THR A 92 24.33 -9.51 1.95
CA THR A 92 24.24 -10.15 3.26
C THR A 92 25.11 -11.42 3.31
N PHE A 93 25.84 -11.57 4.42
CA PHE A 93 26.75 -12.69 4.64
C PHE A 93 25.97 -14.02 4.72
N GLN A 94 26.43 -15.02 3.95
CA GLN A 94 25.86 -16.36 3.95
C GLN A 94 26.79 -17.36 4.63
N GLY A 95 28.07 -17.10 4.66
CA GLY A 95 29.12 -17.96 5.19
C GLY A 95 30.35 -17.96 4.32
N TRP A 96 31.31 -18.80 4.66
CA TRP A 96 32.53 -19.00 3.88
C TRP A 96 32.86 -20.48 3.79
N TYR A 97 33.76 -20.83 2.89
CA TYR A 97 34.33 -22.16 2.77
C TYR A 97 35.81 -22.12 2.38
N LYS A 98 36.52 -23.20 2.72
CA LYS A 98 37.90 -23.48 2.33
C LYS A 98 37.89 -24.29 1.03
N GLY A 99 38.83 -24.00 0.12
CA GLY A 99 39.06 -24.78 -1.08
C GLY A 99 38.35 -24.24 -2.32
N LYS A 100 38.35 -25.05 -3.39
CA LYS A 100 37.84 -24.68 -4.71
C LYS A 100 36.37 -25.01 -4.92
N THR A 101 35.87 -26.02 -4.18
CA THR A 101 34.48 -26.50 -4.35
C THR A 101 33.60 -26.01 -3.21
N LYS A 102 32.51 -25.37 -3.57
CA LYS A 102 31.51 -24.91 -2.60
C LYS A 102 30.81 -26.11 -1.96
N PRO A 103 30.86 -26.28 -0.63
CA PRO A 103 30.12 -27.33 0.06
C PRO A 103 28.63 -27.01 0.17
N ASN A 104 27.83 -28.02 0.49
CA ASN A 104 26.38 -27.82 0.72
C ASN A 104 26.10 -26.94 1.95
N THR A 105 26.98 -26.99 2.95
CA THR A 105 26.86 -26.19 4.18
C THR A 105 28.07 -25.29 4.31
N LEU A 106 27.83 -23.98 4.44
CA LEU A 106 28.86 -22.97 4.65
C LEU A 106 29.20 -22.84 6.14
N THR A 107 30.45 -22.49 6.43
CA THR A 107 30.84 -22.07 7.79
C THR A 107 30.37 -20.65 8.05
N THR A 108 29.66 -20.40 9.14
CA THR A 108 29.01 -19.12 9.44
C THR A 108 29.77 -18.24 10.43
N SER A 109 30.91 -18.69 10.95
CA SER A 109 31.79 -17.83 11.75
C SER A 109 32.26 -16.63 10.95
N THR A 110 32.33 -15.46 11.55
CA THR A 110 32.66 -14.23 10.83
C THR A 110 34.16 -14.03 10.61
N THR A 111 35.01 -14.78 11.32
CA THR A 111 36.46 -14.72 11.16
C THR A 111 36.96 -16.07 10.65
N PRO A 112 37.13 -16.25 9.33
CA PRO A 112 37.64 -17.48 8.76
C PRO A 112 39.01 -17.84 9.34
N THR A 113 39.15 -19.06 9.87
CA THR A 113 40.35 -19.58 10.45
C THR A 113 40.43 -21.06 10.17
N TYR A 114 41.55 -21.58 9.63
CA TYR A 114 41.77 -23.00 9.36
C TYR A 114 43.23 -23.31 9.15
N ASN A 115 43.60 -24.57 9.37
CA ASN A 115 44.90 -25.09 9.01
C ASN A 115 44.95 -25.37 7.51
N THR A 116 46.07 -25.00 6.88
CA THR A 116 46.28 -25.25 5.44
C THR A 116 46.76 -26.67 5.20
N THR A 117 46.39 -27.23 4.06
CA THR A 117 46.72 -28.61 3.67
C THR A 117 47.76 -28.68 2.56
N PHE A 118 48.12 -27.56 1.97
CA PHE A 118 49.12 -27.44 0.90
C PHE A 118 48.82 -28.25 -0.40
N ASP A 119 47.57 -28.66 -0.56
CA ASP A 119 47.08 -29.47 -1.68
C ASP A 119 46.45 -28.65 -2.82
N GLY A 120 46.49 -27.34 -2.73
CA GLY A 120 45.88 -26.44 -3.69
C GLY A 120 44.38 -26.14 -3.41
N ASN A 121 43.86 -26.63 -2.26
CA ASN A 121 42.49 -26.37 -1.80
C ASN A 121 42.47 -25.50 -0.54
N ASP A 122 43.39 -24.54 -0.45
CA ASP A 122 43.54 -23.69 0.74
C ASP A 122 42.96 -22.30 0.60
N ASP A 123 42.33 -21.98 -0.52
CA ASP A 123 41.69 -20.68 -0.73
C ASP A 123 40.50 -20.47 0.22
N MET A 124 40.29 -19.24 0.64
CA MET A 124 39.10 -18.80 1.40
C MET A 124 38.14 -18.14 0.42
N THR A 125 36.89 -18.61 0.44
CA THR A 125 35.80 -17.97 -0.34
C THR A 125 34.67 -17.58 0.57
N ALA A 126 34.44 -16.28 0.69
CA ALA A 126 33.30 -15.70 1.37
C ALA A 126 32.11 -15.56 0.40
N VAL A 127 30.96 -16.03 0.82
CA VAL A 127 29.72 -16.03 0.04
C VAL A 127 28.75 -15.00 0.62
N TYR A 128 28.32 -14.09 -0.23
CA TYR A 128 27.33 -13.06 0.09
C TYR A 128 26.15 -13.17 -0.87
N LYS A 129 24.96 -12.91 -0.35
CA LYS A 129 23.74 -12.80 -1.15
C LYS A 129 23.52 -11.35 -1.52
N GLU A 130 23.34 -11.08 -2.80
CA GLU A 130 22.88 -9.76 -3.26
C GLU A 130 21.41 -9.60 -2.88
N GLU A 131 21.10 -8.51 -2.20
CA GLU A 131 19.74 -8.17 -1.76
C GLU A 131 19.08 -7.24 -2.76
N VAL A 132 17.84 -7.55 -3.11
CA VAL A 132 17.01 -6.72 -3.97
C VAL A 132 16.22 -5.74 -3.11
N ALA A 133 16.31 -4.45 -3.43
CA ALA A 133 15.53 -3.41 -2.78
C ALA A 133 14.04 -3.59 -3.09
N LYS A 134 13.21 -3.60 -2.05
CA LYS A 134 11.75 -3.71 -2.14
C LYS A 134 11.10 -2.77 -1.15
N ALA A 135 9.96 -2.21 -1.55
CA ALA A 135 9.17 -1.32 -0.72
C ALA A 135 7.72 -1.76 -0.67
N SER A 136 7.03 -1.34 0.37
CA SER A 136 5.58 -1.24 0.43
C SER A 136 5.18 0.22 0.53
N VAL A 137 3.98 0.55 0.08
CA VAL A 137 3.44 1.90 0.18
C VAL A 137 1.98 1.86 0.58
N THR A 138 1.57 2.78 1.43
CA THR A 138 0.18 3.06 1.77
C THR A 138 -0.12 4.52 1.50
N LEU A 139 -1.35 4.82 1.15
CA LEU A 139 -1.86 6.19 1.02
C LEU A 139 -3.13 6.32 1.85
N THR A 140 -3.17 7.30 2.73
CA THR A 140 -4.34 7.60 3.55
C THR A 140 -4.75 9.06 3.35
N ARG A 141 -6.05 9.32 3.39
CA ARG A 141 -6.58 10.68 3.50
C ARG A 141 -6.58 11.07 4.97
N THR A 142 -6.04 12.25 5.29
CA THR A 142 -5.97 12.77 6.66
C THR A 142 -7.05 13.80 6.98
N THR A 143 -7.74 14.30 5.95
CA THR A 143 -8.91 15.19 6.07
C THR A 143 -10.22 14.38 6.04
N ALA A 144 -11.35 15.04 6.21
CA ALA A 144 -12.67 14.40 6.16
C ALA A 144 -12.92 13.65 4.85
N GLU A 145 -13.76 12.61 4.88
CA GLU A 145 -14.07 11.78 3.71
C GLU A 145 -14.83 12.52 2.61
N THR A 146 -15.45 13.65 2.94
CA THR A 146 -16.11 14.53 1.98
C THR A 146 -15.43 15.89 1.96
N VAL A 147 -15.42 16.52 0.79
CA VAL A 147 -14.86 17.85 0.56
C VAL A 147 -15.81 18.67 -0.27
N THR A 148 -15.96 19.96 0.04
CA THR A 148 -16.66 20.89 -0.86
C THR A 148 -15.87 21.06 -2.15
N SER A 149 -16.55 21.06 -3.30
CA SER A 149 -15.87 21.27 -4.60
C SER A 149 -15.04 22.56 -4.58
N GLY A 150 -13.76 22.45 -4.95
CA GLY A 150 -12.77 23.52 -4.82
C GLY A 150 -12.02 23.54 -3.50
N GLY A 151 -12.36 22.70 -2.56
CA GLY A 151 -11.68 22.56 -1.27
C GLY A 151 -10.41 21.71 -1.34
N ASN A 152 -9.66 21.70 -0.24
CA ASN A 152 -8.38 21.00 -0.13
C ASN A 152 -8.54 19.65 0.59
N VAL A 153 -7.79 18.68 0.10
CA VAL A 153 -7.69 17.34 0.69
C VAL A 153 -6.22 17.03 0.97
N THR A 154 -5.92 16.60 2.17
CA THR A 154 -4.57 16.23 2.56
C THR A 154 -4.42 14.71 2.60
N TRP A 155 -3.32 14.25 2.03
CA TRP A 155 -2.96 12.84 1.89
C TRP A 155 -1.63 12.57 2.57
N ARG A 156 -1.48 11.37 3.11
CA ARG A 156 -0.23 10.87 3.64
C ARG A 156 0.13 9.54 3.00
N ALA A 157 1.26 9.49 2.32
CA ALA A 157 1.90 8.27 1.88
C ALA A 157 2.91 7.81 2.92
N THR A 158 2.95 6.52 3.20
CA THR A 158 3.98 5.87 4.01
C THR A 158 4.70 4.86 3.14
N ILE A 159 6.00 5.07 2.93
CA ILE A 159 6.86 4.19 2.15
C ILE A 159 7.73 3.43 3.14
N THR A 160 7.62 2.11 3.13
CA THR A 160 8.33 1.22 4.06
C THR A 160 9.31 0.34 3.30
N ASN A 161 10.55 0.29 3.77
CA ASN A 161 11.53 -0.65 3.25
C ASN A 161 11.25 -2.04 3.82
N THR A 162 10.84 -2.96 2.96
CA THR A 162 10.54 -4.37 3.29
C THR A 162 11.66 -5.33 2.93
N SER A 163 12.81 -4.80 2.46
CA SER A 163 13.96 -5.57 2.01
C SER A 163 15.15 -5.47 2.96
N GLN A 164 16.21 -6.18 2.64
CA GLN A 164 17.50 -6.10 3.32
C GLN A 164 18.49 -5.16 2.61
N ALA A 165 18.03 -4.40 1.63
CA ALA A 165 18.79 -3.34 0.95
C ALA A 165 18.18 -1.98 1.27
N PRO A 166 18.97 -0.90 1.47
CA PRO A 166 18.42 0.43 1.62
C PRO A 166 17.65 0.86 0.37
N LEU A 167 16.57 1.60 0.52
CA LEU A 167 15.89 2.26 -0.58
C LEU A 167 16.63 3.56 -0.88
N THR A 168 17.16 3.68 -2.08
CA THR A 168 17.87 4.87 -2.55
C THR A 168 17.18 5.44 -3.78
N THR A 169 17.45 6.70 -4.09
CA THR A 169 16.85 7.39 -5.26
C THR A 169 15.31 7.34 -5.28
N ALA A 170 14.68 7.29 -4.09
CA ALA A 170 13.24 7.21 -3.96
C ALA A 170 12.54 8.44 -4.55
N THR A 171 11.54 8.18 -5.38
CA THR A 171 10.67 9.18 -6.00
C THR A 171 9.21 8.86 -5.74
N ILE A 172 8.36 9.86 -5.86
CA ILE A 172 6.91 9.73 -5.85
C ILE A 172 6.30 10.49 -7.03
N LYS A 173 5.28 9.92 -7.65
CA LYS A 173 4.54 10.55 -8.75
C LYS A 173 3.06 10.14 -8.72
N LYS A 174 2.21 10.84 -9.46
CA LYS A 174 0.85 10.36 -9.71
C LYS A 174 0.90 9.03 -10.46
N SER A 175 0.01 8.12 -10.11
CA SER A 175 -0.20 6.87 -10.85
C SER A 175 -1.24 7.07 -11.96
N THR A 176 -1.43 6.03 -12.78
CA THR A 176 -2.51 6.00 -13.78
C THR A 176 -3.91 6.05 -13.16
N ALA A 177 -4.02 5.78 -11.85
CA ALA A 177 -5.27 5.83 -11.11
C ALA A 177 -5.61 7.24 -10.57
N TRP A 178 -4.80 8.26 -10.86
CA TRP A 178 -5.05 9.64 -10.44
C TRP A 178 -6.25 10.22 -11.19
N THR A 179 -7.27 10.68 -10.45
CA THR A 179 -8.48 11.25 -11.05
C THR A 179 -8.27 12.71 -11.46
N THR A 180 -8.78 13.08 -12.62
CA THR A 180 -8.64 14.43 -13.20
C THR A 180 -9.12 15.56 -12.30
N GLY A 181 -10.13 15.34 -11.46
CA GLY A 181 -10.66 16.34 -10.51
C GLY A 181 -9.70 16.73 -9.38
N LEU A 182 -8.60 16.00 -9.19
CA LEU A 182 -7.56 16.35 -8.23
C LEU A 182 -6.43 17.10 -8.91
N ALA A 183 -6.17 18.33 -8.49
CA ALA A 183 -5.03 19.10 -8.97
C ALA A 183 -3.71 18.51 -8.44
N ALA A 184 -2.61 18.72 -9.17
CA ALA A 184 -1.29 18.39 -8.64
C ALA A 184 -1.02 19.22 -7.37
N PRO A 185 -0.35 18.63 -6.35
CA PRO A 185 0.11 19.42 -5.21
C PRO A 185 1.19 20.42 -5.65
N THR A 186 1.35 21.51 -4.91
CA THR A 186 2.41 22.51 -5.16
C THR A 186 3.66 22.26 -4.30
N ALA A 187 3.51 21.46 -3.27
CA ALA A 187 4.59 21.04 -2.39
C ALA A 187 4.25 19.70 -1.73
N MET A 188 5.25 19.02 -1.23
CA MET A 188 5.10 17.87 -0.34
C MET A 188 6.03 18.02 0.86
N ILE A 189 5.62 17.42 1.98
CA ILE A 189 6.41 17.37 3.20
C ILE A 189 6.93 15.94 3.36
N VAL A 190 8.24 15.77 3.24
CA VAL A 190 8.92 14.48 3.41
C VAL A 190 9.50 14.41 4.82
N THR A 191 9.10 13.41 5.58
CA THR A 191 9.63 13.13 6.92
C THR A 191 10.34 11.78 6.88
N PRO A 192 11.69 11.76 6.90
CA PRO A 192 12.45 10.54 7.03
C PRO A 192 12.34 10.00 8.46
N VAL A 193 12.63 8.71 8.64
CA VAL A 193 12.63 8.07 9.95
C VAL A 193 13.64 8.76 10.89
N GLY A 194 13.14 9.19 12.06
CA GLY A 194 13.96 9.87 13.06
C GLY A 194 14.55 11.20 12.59
N GLY A 195 14.12 11.70 11.43
CA GLY A 195 14.59 12.93 10.83
C GLY A 195 13.58 14.07 10.92
N THR A 196 14.01 15.24 10.47
CA THR A 196 13.20 16.45 10.43
C THR A 196 12.41 16.50 9.12
N ALA A 197 11.15 16.92 9.19
CA ALA A 197 10.33 17.16 8.03
C ALA A 197 10.94 18.21 7.09
N LYS A 198 10.93 17.94 5.80
CA LYS A 198 11.42 18.84 4.75
C LYS A 198 10.32 19.11 3.75
N THR A 199 10.17 20.37 3.35
CA THR A 199 9.26 20.76 2.28
C THR A 199 9.98 20.66 0.95
N VAL A 200 9.38 19.93 0.01
CA VAL A 200 9.89 19.75 -1.36
C VAL A 200 8.87 20.41 -2.32
N PRO A 201 9.30 21.34 -3.18
CA PRO A 201 8.42 21.95 -4.15
C PRO A 201 8.00 20.92 -5.22
N VAL A 202 6.76 21.02 -5.67
CA VAL A 202 6.17 20.15 -6.68
C VAL A 202 5.54 20.98 -7.77
N THR A 203 5.72 20.57 -9.03
CA THR A 203 5.03 21.14 -10.19
C THR A 203 4.15 20.08 -10.85
N ALA A 204 3.24 20.47 -11.72
CA ALA A 204 2.45 19.51 -12.49
C ALA A 204 3.32 18.55 -13.30
N THR A 205 4.44 19.04 -13.84
CA THR A 205 5.41 18.23 -14.59
C THR A 205 6.13 17.23 -13.69
N THR A 206 6.66 17.68 -12.56
CA THR A 206 7.37 16.77 -11.63
C THR A 206 6.43 15.78 -10.97
N TRP A 207 5.18 16.16 -10.70
CA TRP A 207 4.16 15.24 -10.20
C TRP A 207 3.81 14.13 -11.20
N THR A 208 3.93 14.40 -12.47
CA THR A 208 3.75 13.41 -13.55
C THR A 208 4.97 12.52 -13.72
N ASN A 209 6.17 13.10 -13.68
CA ASN A 209 7.41 12.40 -14.04
C ASN A 209 8.12 11.78 -12.84
N GLY A 210 7.93 12.31 -11.65
CA GLY A 210 8.55 11.86 -10.40
C GLY A 210 9.22 12.99 -9.65
N VAL A 211 8.93 13.05 -8.35
CA VAL A 211 9.52 14.00 -7.40
C VAL A 211 10.45 13.22 -6.49
N SER A 212 11.72 13.62 -6.40
CA SER A 212 12.67 12.99 -5.48
C SER A 212 12.26 13.26 -4.02
N LEU A 213 12.33 12.21 -3.17
CA LEU A 213 12.15 12.37 -1.73
C LEU A 213 13.35 13.08 -1.08
N GLY A 214 14.53 13.05 -1.72
CA GLY A 214 15.76 13.64 -1.18
C GLY A 214 16.30 12.95 0.07
N THR A 215 15.87 11.72 0.35
CA THR A 215 16.33 10.91 1.48
C THR A 215 16.28 9.44 1.12
N ASP A 216 17.21 8.66 1.68
CA ASP A 216 17.19 7.21 1.63
C ASP A 216 16.30 6.65 2.75
N ILE A 217 15.79 5.44 2.56
CA ILE A 217 15.00 4.73 3.57
C ILE A 217 15.77 3.48 3.99
N PRO A 218 16.36 3.47 5.19
CA PRO A 218 17.13 2.34 5.69
C PRO A 218 16.29 1.07 5.82
N VAL A 219 16.97 -0.08 5.89
CA VAL A 219 16.35 -1.39 6.10
C VAL A 219 15.40 -1.37 7.30
N GLY A 220 14.18 -1.86 7.10
CA GLY A 220 13.14 -1.96 8.14
C GLY A 220 12.54 -0.64 8.60
N LYS A 221 12.85 0.47 7.90
CA LYS A 221 12.37 1.81 8.24
C LYS A 221 11.34 2.31 7.22
N SER A 222 10.69 3.42 7.57
CA SER A 222 9.69 4.09 6.72
C SER A 222 9.99 5.59 6.62
N ALA A 223 9.54 6.18 5.53
CA ALA A 223 9.42 7.64 5.40
C ALA A 223 7.98 8.00 5.09
N THR A 224 7.53 9.15 5.55
CA THR A 224 6.19 9.68 5.24
C THR A 224 6.29 10.84 4.27
N VAL A 225 5.32 10.92 3.37
CA VAL A 225 5.15 12.04 2.43
C VAL A 225 3.73 12.56 2.57
N GLN A 226 3.59 13.82 2.98
CA GLN A 226 2.31 14.49 3.10
C GLN A 226 2.17 15.55 2.01
N PHE A 227 1.02 15.56 1.34
CA PHE A 227 0.72 16.54 0.30
C PHE A 227 -0.75 16.90 0.29
N THR A 228 -1.06 18.10 -0.17
CA THR A 228 -2.43 18.65 -0.24
C THR A 228 -2.79 18.91 -1.70
N THR A 229 -3.98 18.48 -2.09
CA THR A 229 -4.53 18.68 -3.44
C THR A 229 -5.86 19.41 -3.36
N LYS A 230 -6.13 20.26 -4.34
CA LYS A 230 -7.44 20.84 -4.56
C LYS A 230 -8.33 19.81 -5.25
N ALA A 231 -9.54 19.60 -4.75
CA ALA A 231 -10.50 18.65 -5.28
C ALA A 231 -11.67 19.40 -5.92
N THR A 232 -11.98 19.13 -7.19
CA THR A 232 -13.07 19.74 -7.93
C THR A 232 -13.88 18.66 -8.62
N GLY A 233 -15.19 18.69 -8.45
CA GLY A 233 -16.09 17.71 -9.05
C GLY A 233 -17.55 18.02 -8.79
N THR A 234 -18.42 17.16 -9.27
CA THR A 234 -19.86 17.22 -9.04
C THR A 234 -20.22 16.63 -7.69
N ALA A 235 -21.35 17.04 -7.11
CA ALA A 235 -21.83 16.51 -5.84
C ALA A 235 -21.95 14.99 -5.86
N GLY A 236 -21.39 14.34 -4.83
CA GLY A 236 -21.37 12.90 -4.71
C GLY A 236 -20.28 12.17 -5.50
N GLN A 237 -19.53 12.86 -6.36
CA GLN A 237 -18.46 12.28 -7.15
C GLN A 237 -17.30 11.83 -6.27
N VAL A 238 -16.77 10.64 -6.55
CA VAL A 238 -15.57 10.11 -5.90
C VAL A 238 -14.34 10.43 -6.73
N LEU A 239 -13.34 11.03 -6.09
CA LEU A 239 -12.04 11.34 -6.68
C LEU A 239 -10.97 10.45 -6.02
N ARG A 240 -10.10 9.86 -6.82
CA ARG A 240 -9.02 9.00 -6.36
C ARG A 240 -7.68 9.71 -6.46
N ALA A 241 -6.96 9.75 -5.36
CA ALA A 241 -5.53 10.03 -5.35
C ALA A 241 -4.79 8.70 -5.50
N GLY A 242 -4.10 8.51 -6.61
CA GLY A 242 -3.26 7.35 -6.86
C GLY A 242 -1.81 7.81 -7.01
N ILE A 243 -0.90 7.17 -6.28
CA ILE A 243 0.53 7.48 -6.33
C ILE A 243 1.33 6.22 -6.64
N THR A 244 2.50 6.42 -7.24
CA THR A 244 3.52 5.39 -7.45
C THR A 244 4.83 5.89 -6.87
N THR A 245 5.48 5.07 -6.06
CA THR A 245 6.85 5.29 -5.61
C THR A 245 7.79 4.31 -6.27
N SER A 246 8.97 4.76 -6.65
CA SER A 246 10.04 3.95 -7.26
C SER A 246 11.40 4.57 -6.97
N GLY A 247 12.46 3.83 -7.27
CA GLY A 247 13.84 4.25 -7.09
C GLY A 247 14.77 3.13 -7.52
N ASN A 248 15.71 2.74 -6.66
CA ASN A 248 16.48 1.49 -6.85
C ASN A 248 15.63 0.23 -6.63
N TYR A 249 14.34 0.38 -6.49
CA TYR A 249 13.32 -0.66 -6.32
C TYR A 249 12.23 -0.52 -7.38
N SER A 250 11.53 -1.62 -7.65
CA SER A 250 10.40 -1.63 -8.58
C SER A 250 9.27 -0.73 -8.09
N GLY A 251 8.64 -0.03 -9.03
CA GLY A 251 7.51 0.85 -8.75
C GLY A 251 6.36 0.11 -8.07
N ILE A 252 5.82 0.70 -7.03
CA ILE A 252 4.66 0.21 -6.30
C ILE A 252 3.69 1.36 -6.07
N SER A 253 2.40 1.05 -6.12
CA SER A 253 1.33 2.06 -6.09
C SER A 253 0.40 1.86 -4.91
N ALA A 254 -0.19 2.96 -4.47
CA ALA A 254 -1.27 2.99 -3.49
C ALA A 254 -2.28 4.07 -3.89
N SER A 255 -3.49 3.93 -3.41
CA SER A 255 -4.54 4.93 -3.66
C SER A 255 -5.47 5.10 -2.47
N ALA A 256 -6.08 6.27 -2.39
CA ALA A 256 -7.16 6.58 -1.47
C ALA A 256 -8.15 7.52 -2.17
N THR A 257 -9.35 7.65 -1.61
CA THR A 257 -10.42 8.42 -2.23
C THR A 257 -10.94 9.52 -1.33
N VAL A 258 -11.56 10.50 -1.94
CA VAL A 258 -12.38 11.52 -1.31
C VAL A 258 -13.67 11.66 -2.11
N ARG A 259 -14.77 11.95 -1.44
CA ARG A 259 -16.05 12.22 -2.11
C ARG A 259 -16.33 13.73 -2.09
N VAL A 260 -16.75 14.27 -3.23
CA VAL A 260 -17.24 15.65 -3.30
C VAL A 260 -18.54 15.74 -2.51
N LYS A 261 -18.61 16.72 -1.61
CA LYS A 261 -19.74 16.90 -0.71
C LYS A 261 -21.04 17.05 -1.49
N ASP A 262 -22.05 16.34 -1.03
CA ASP A 262 -23.42 16.48 -1.44
C ASP A 262 -24.13 17.41 -0.46
N ASN A 263 -24.59 18.55 -0.92
CA ASN A 263 -25.25 19.54 -0.06
C ASN A 263 -26.70 19.15 0.28
N ASP A 264 -27.29 18.23 -0.50
CA ASP A 264 -28.69 17.84 -0.35
C ASP A 264 -28.85 16.72 0.66
N GLN A 265 -27.86 15.81 0.73
CA GLN A 265 -27.93 14.66 1.63
C GLN A 265 -26.52 14.28 2.09
N ALA A 266 -26.28 14.35 3.38
CA ALA A 266 -24.98 14.04 3.96
C ALA A 266 -24.61 12.57 3.78
N ILE A 267 -23.32 12.32 3.51
CA ILE A 267 -22.73 10.98 3.38
C ILE A 267 -21.68 10.82 4.45
N VAL A 268 -21.81 9.78 5.27
CA VAL A 268 -20.86 9.39 6.31
C VAL A 268 -20.66 7.89 6.27
N THR A 269 -19.44 7.42 6.12
CA THR A 269 -19.15 5.97 6.09
C THR A 269 -19.05 5.45 7.53
N PRO A 270 -19.87 4.48 7.93
CA PRO A 270 -19.77 3.85 9.24
C PRO A 270 -18.48 3.02 9.34
N THR A 271 -17.96 2.88 10.57
CA THR A 271 -16.70 2.15 10.82
C THR A 271 -16.80 0.68 10.41
N ALA A 272 -17.90 0.02 10.70
CA ALA A 272 -18.15 -1.37 10.32
C ALA A 272 -19.41 -1.48 9.45
N GLU A 273 -20.58 -1.44 10.05
CA GLU A 273 -21.89 -1.52 9.40
C GLU A 273 -22.78 -0.38 9.87
N GLY A 274 -23.78 0.00 9.09
CA GLY A 274 -24.74 1.01 9.46
C GLY A 274 -25.18 1.89 8.32
N PHE A 275 -25.77 3.04 8.67
CA PHE A 275 -26.26 4.00 7.70
C PHE A 275 -25.12 4.85 7.15
N ILE A 276 -25.04 4.95 5.82
CA ILE A 276 -24.14 5.85 5.13
C ILE A 276 -24.82 7.20 4.88
N SER A 277 -26.10 7.16 4.51
CA SER A 277 -26.89 8.38 4.24
C SER A 277 -28.37 8.13 4.52
N VAL A 278 -28.99 9.09 5.18
CA VAL A 278 -30.41 9.03 5.56
C VAL A 278 -31.11 10.28 5.01
N PRO A 279 -32.26 10.14 4.36
CA PRO A 279 -32.96 11.26 3.77
C PRO A 279 -33.70 12.11 4.81
N THR A 280 -33.85 13.38 4.50
CA THR A 280 -34.75 14.30 5.16
C THR A 280 -35.89 14.64 4.20
N PHE A 281 -37.13 14.65 4.72
CA PHE A 281 -38.30 14.97 3.93
C PHE A 281 -38.85 16.32 4.33
N ASN A 282 -38.88 17.29 3.42
CA ASN A 282 -39.40 18.62 3.65
C ASN A 282 -40.59 18.87 2.71
N PHE A 283 -41.76 19.10 3.27
CA PHE A 283 -42.97 19.37 2.51
C PHE A 283 -43.24 20.86 2.32
N GLY A 284 -42.39 21.72 2.88
CA GLY A 284 -42.55 23.17 2.80
C GLY A 284 -43.78 23.67 3.54
N GLN A 285 -44.37 24.74 3.01
CA GLN A 285 -45.60 25.30 3.52
C GLN A 285 -46.81 24.58 2.90
N ILE A 286 -47.72 24.08 3.74
CA ILE A 286 -48.94 23.42 3.29
C ILE A 286 -50.16 24.16 3.84
N GLU A 287 -51.28 24.08 3.13
CA GLU A 287 -52.52 24.69 3.55
C GLU A 287 -53.40 23.70 4.32
N ILE A 288 -54.17 24.23 5.30
CA ILE A 288 -55.19 23.46 6.00
C ILE A 288 -56.40 23.34 5.09
N ALA A 289 -56.76 22.12 4.73
CA ALA A 289 -57.86 21.84 3.82
C ALA A 289 -59.07 21.20 4.55
N GLY A 290 -60.25 21.40 4.00
CA GLY A 290 -61.49 20.81 4.51
C GLY A 290 -61.67 19.31 4.19
N ASN A 291 -60.72 18.71 3.51
CA ASN A 291 -60.68 17.29 3.18
C ASN A 291 -59.23 16.74 3.36
N THR A 292 -59.09 15.42 3.41
CA THR A 292 -57.78 14.78 3.47
C THR A 292 -56.99 15.14 2.24
N GLN A 293 -55.74 15.59 2.43
CA GLN A 293 -54.82 15.99 1.34
C GLN A 293 -53.54 15.20 1.43
N GLN A 294 -52.93 14.98 0.26
CA GLN A 294 -51.60 14.42 0.09
C GLN A 294 -50.67 15.53 -0.46
N HIS A 295 -49.72 15.95 0.36
CA HIS A 295 -48.80 17.02 0.03
C HIS A 295 -47.47 16.43 -0.49
N GLY A 296 -46.99 16.89 -1.64
CA GLY A 296 -45.71 16.50 -2.19
C GLY A 296 -44.52 17.18 -1.50
N LEU A 297 -43.33 16.66 -1.70
CA LEU A 297 -42.11 17.30 -1.26
C LEU A 297 -41.97 18.70 -1.83
N LYS A 298 -41.39 19.61 -1.07
CA LYS A 298 -40.99 20.93 -1.53
C LYS A 298 -40.09 20.79 -2.74
N LYS A 299 -40.42 21.48 -3.86
CA LYS A 299 -39.58 21.49 -5.08
C LYS A 299 -38.24 22.19 -4.84
N ALA A 300 -37.30 21.76 -5.44
CA ALA A 300 -36.01 21.59 -5.01
C ALA A 300 -34.87 22.32 -5.67
N ALA A 301 -35.00 23.46 -6.33
CA ALA A 301 -33.89 24.38 -6.37
C ALA A 301 -33.35 24.68 -4.97
N ASP A 302 -34.25 24.57 -3.98
CA ASP A 302 -33.96 24.88 -2.59
C ASP A 302 -33.74 23.67 -1.67
N TYR A 303 -34.02 22.43 -2.11
CA TYR A 303 -34.01 21.27 -1.22
C TYR A 303 -33.13 20.11 -1.70
N TYR A 304 -33.23 19.68 -2.94
CA TYR A 304 -32.37 18.66 -3.54
C TYR A 304 -31.51 19.21 -4.70
N GLY A 305 -31.08 20.46 -4.59
CA GLY A 305 -30.17 21.14 -5.52
C GLY A 305 -30.74 21.44 -6.90
N ASN A 306 -31.17 20.47 -7.68
CA ASN A 306 -31.60 20.64 -9.06
C ASN A 306 -33.06 20.23 -9.35
N GLY A 307 -33.84 19.93 -8.33
CA GLY A 307 -35.27 19.62 -8.48
C GLY A 307 -35.62 18.23 -9.02
N THR A 308 -34.65 17.46 -9.44
CA THR A 308 -34.87 16.14 -10.08
C THR A 308 -34.28 14.98 -9.29
N ARG A 309 -33.57 15.27 -8.23
CA ARG A 309 -32.86 14.26 -7.45
C ARG A 309 -33.83 13.58 -6.47
N ASN A 310 -33.85 12.26 -6.49
CA ASN A 310 -34.62 11.48 -5.56
C ASN A 310 -33.92 11.38 -4.20
N PRO A 311 -34.63 11.52 -3.08
CA PRO A 311 -34.12 11.14 -1.77
C PRO A 311 -33.75 9.66 -1.75
N TYR A 312 -32.75 9.30 -0.96
CA TYR A 312 -32.30 7.90 -0.86
C TYR A 312 -31.89 7.53 0.55
N LEU A 313 -31.93 6.24 0.82
CA LEU A 313 -31.34 5.63 2.01
C LEU A 313 -30.19 4.75 1.55
N ARG A 314 -28.98 4.98 2.07
CA ARG A 314 -27.79 4.17 1.75
C ARG A 314 -27.27 3.54 3.02
N ILE A 315 -26.97 2.23 2.95
CA ILE A 315 -26.50 1.43 4.07
C ILE A 315 -25.27 0.62 3.71
N LYS A 316 -24.45 0.32 4.72
CA LYS A 316 -23.37 -0.63 4.65
C LYS A 316 -23.70 -1.86 5.48
N LYS A 317 -23.74 -3.02 4.85
CA LYS A 317 -23.95 -4.33 5.46
C LYS A 317 -23.01 -5.36 4.88
N THR A 318 -22.17 -5.95 5.70
CA THR A 318 -21.19 -6.96 5.29
C THR A 318 -21.74 -8.38 5.34
N GLN A 319 -22.81 -8.60 6.11
CA GLN A 319 -23.49 -9.89 6.22
C GLN A 319 -24.77 -9.89 5.37
N PRO A 320 -25.14 -11.01 4.74
CA PRO A 320 -26.35 -11.10 3.91
C PRO A 320 -27.64 -11.08 4.71
N ASN A 321 -27.62 -11.44 5.99
CA ASN A 321 -28.79 -11.58 6.86
C ASN A 321 -29.08 -10.25 7.57
N TRP A 322 -29.70 -9.34 6.87
CA TRP A 322 -30.13 -8.05 7.42
C TRP A 322 -31.57 -7.73 7.07
N SER A 323 -32.21 -6.93 7.89
CA SER A 323 -33.53 -6.40 7.68
C SER A 323 -33.57 -4.92 8.00
N LEU A 324 -34.53 -4.21 7.42
CA LEU A 324 -34.75 -2.79 7.62
C LEU A 324 -36.22 -2.53 7.97
N THR A 325 -36.43 -1.82 9.07
CA THR A 325 -37.73 -1.31 9.44
C THR A 325 -37.70 0.22 9.56
N ALA A 326 -38.84 0.85 9.43
CA ALA A 326 -39.01 2.27 9.69
C ALA A 326 -40.25 2.55 10.50
N GLN A 327 -40.22 3.62 11.30
CA GLN A 327 -41.37 4.11 12.03
C GLN A 327 -41.41 5.62 12.01
N LEU A 328 -42.61 6.19 12.03
CA LEU A 328 -42.88 7.62 12.02
C LEU A 328 -43.45 8.05 13.36
N SER A 329 -42.83 9.04 13.99
CA SER A 329 -43.40 9.67 15.19
C SER A 329 -44.54 10.61 14.82
N GLN A 330 -45.38 10.91 15.81
CA GLN A 330 -46.45 11.91 15.64
C GLN A 330 -45.86 13.29 15.34
N PRO A 331 -46.29 13.97 14.25
CA PRO A 331 -45.84 15.33 13.98
C PRO A 331 -46.32 16.31 15.04
N LYS A 332 -45.39 17.08 15.59
CA LYS A 332 -45.65 18.04 16.67
C LYS A 332 -45.09 19.41 16.35
N SER A 333 -45.81 20.44 16.77
CA SER A 333 -45.29 21.80 16.84
C SER A 333 -45.03 22.18 18.31
N ALA A 334 -44.72 23.44 18.59
CA ALA A 334 -44.53 23.92 19.94
C ALA A 334 -45.83 23.81 20.79
N THR A 335 -47.01 23.91 20.19
CA THR A 335 -48.29 24.02 20.86
C THR A 335 -49.37 23.06 20.37
N ASP A 336 -49.11 22.31 19.30
CA ASP A 336 -50.11 21.45 18.66
C ASP A 336 -49.47 20.16 18.13
N SER A 337 -50.33 19.17 17.83
CA SER A 337 -49.90 17.89 17.24
C SER A 337 -50.87 17.49 16.13
N LEU A 338 -50.32 17.01 14.99
CA LEU A 338 -51.18 16.36 13.99
C LEU A 338 -51.60 14.98 14.49
N PRO A 339 -52.72 14.44 13.98
CA PRO A 339 -53.21 13.13 14.40
C PRO A 339 -52.18 12.02 14.19
N THR A 340 -52.22 11.00 15.03
CA THR A 340 -51.40 9.78 14.86
C THR A 340 -51.78 8.98 13.62
N ALA A 341 -52.92 9.28 12.98
CA ALA A 341 -53.34 8.76 11.69
C ALA A 341 -52.66 9.44 10.49
N THR A 342 -51.90 10.52 10.69
CA THR A 342 -51.08 11.15 9.64
C THR A 342 -50.11 10.13 9.04
N ARG A 343 -49.97 10.13 7.73
CA ARG A 343 -49.15 9.13 7.05
C ARG A 343 -48.05 9.79 6.18
N LEU A 344 -46.86 9.19 6.22
CA LEU A 344 -45.79 9.42 5.23
C LEU A 344 -45.82 8.29 4.22
N LEU A 345 -46.11 8.62 2.97
CA LEU A 345 -46.20 7.69 1.85
C LEU A 345 -44.94 7.86 1.02
N LEU A 346 -44.11 6.82 0.89
CA LEU A 346 -42.86 6.84 0.13
C LEU A 346 -42.97 6.09 -1.21
N GLY A 347 -44.03 5.35 -1.45
CA GLY A 347 -44.20 4.51 -2.62
C GLY A 347 -43.28 3.27 -2.60
N THR A 348 -43.15 2.62 -3.73
CA THR A 348 -42.17 1.55 -3.93
C THR A 348 -40.79 2.16 -4.15
N ALA A 349 -39.74 1.54 -3.61
CA ALA A 349 -38.38 2.00 -3.76
C ALA A 349 -37.51 0.94 -4.48
N PRO A 350 -36.94 1.25 -5.62
CA PRO A 350 -35.89 0.41 -6.20
C PRO A 350 -34.73 0.25 -5.20
N VAL A 351 -34.26 -0.98 -5.07
CA VAL A 351 -33.10 -1.32 -4.24
C VAL A 351 -31.95 -1.68 -5.15
N SER A 352 -30.82 -1.02 -4.95
CA SER A 352 -29.61 -1.22 -5.72
C SER A 352 -28.45 -1.64 -4.84
N SER A 353 -27.52 -2.39 -5.40
CA SER A 353 -26.22 -2.67 -4.80
C SER A 353 -25.12 -1.98 -5.59
N PHE A 354 -24.00 -1.71 -4.92
CA PHE A 354 -22.82 -1.10 -5.56
C PHE A 354 -21.74 -2.16 -5.76
N SER A 355 -21.26 -2.32 -7.00
CA SER A 355 -20.12 -3.19 -7.32
C SER A 355 -18.79 -2.53 -6.98
N ASN A 356 -18.70 -1.22 -7.19
CA ASN A 356 -17.48 -0.41 -6.98
C ASN A 356 -17.78 0.80 -6.10
N TYR A 357 -18.29 0.56 -4.89
CA TYR A 357 -18.57 1.66 -3.98
C TYR A 357 -17.29 2.41 -3.59
N ASN A 358 -17.40 3.72 -3.52
CA ASN A 358 -16.31 4.64 -3.16
C ASN A 358 -15.14 4.62 -4.15
N GLN A 359 -15.39 4.28 -5.40
CA GLN A 359 -14.46 4.36 -6.52
C GLN A 359 -14.91 5.45 -7.51
N PRO A 360 -14.01 6.01 -8.33
CA PRO A 360 -14.37 7.05 -9.31
C PRO A 360 -15.50 6.68 -10.25
N THR A 361 -15.63 5.40 -10.57
CA THR A 361 -16.79 4.86 -11.29
C THR A 361 -17.53 3.91 -10.36
N GLU A 362 -18.62 4.38 -9.78
CA GLU A 362 -19.51 3.56 -8.98
C GLU A 362 -20.55 2.91 -9.87
N LEU A 363 -20.64 1.59 -9.81
CA LEU A 363 -21.64 0.82 -10.55
C LEU A 363 -22.79 0.48 -9.59
N LYS A 364 -23.91 1.18 -9.77
CA LYS A 364 -25.16 0.95 -9.04
C LYS A 364 -26.06 0.04 -9.86
N ASN A 365 -26.31 -1.17 -9.38
CA ASN A 365 -27.11 -2.20 -10.06
C ASN A 365 -28.39 -2.45 -9.28
N THR A 366 -29.54 -2.26 -9.91
CA THR A 366 -30.84 -2.58 -9.29
C THR A 366 -30.98 -4.08 -9.10
N ILE A 367 -31.26 -4.50 -7.86
CA ILE A 367 -31.41 -5.92 -7.45
C ILE A 367 -32.83 -6.27 -7.05
N GLY A 368 -33.71 -5.30 -6.96
CA GLY A 368 -35.12 -5.50 -6.62
C GLY A 368 -35.85 -4.20 -6.32
N THR A 369 -37.03 -4.31 -5.79
CA THR A 369 -37.89 -3.18 -5.44
C THR A 369 -38.64 -3.53 -4.16
N THR A 370 -38.80 -2.58 -3.24
CA THR A 370 -39.63 -2.78 -2.04
C THR A 370 -41.12 -2.81 -2.41
N THR A 371 -41.96 -3.31 -1.51
CA THR A 371 -43.38 -2.99 -1.51
C THR A 371 -43.60 -1.50 -1.25
N ALA A 372 -44.81 -1.00 -1.48
CA ALA A 372 -45.16 0.37 -1.14
C ALA A 372 -44.94 0.64 0.37
N ILE A 373 -44.20 1.70 0.66
CA ILE A 373 -43.85 2.08 2.03
C ILE A 373 -44.80 3.14 2.51
N ASN A 374 -45.64 2.80 3.52
CA ASN A 374 -46.57 3.69 4.15
C ASN A 374 -46.33 3.68 5.66
N LEU A 375 -45.89 4.83 6.20
CA LEU A 375 -45.62 4.99 7.63
C LEU A 375 -46.73 5.79 8.29
N THR A 376 -47.39 5.21 9.27
CA THR A 376 -48.40 5.89 10.08
C THR A 376 -47.76 6.53 11.30
N ALA A 377 -48.14 7.75 11.62
CA ALA A 377 -47.53 8.58 12.67
C ALA A 377 -47.86 8.13 14.11
N ASN A 378 -47.84 6.84 14.36
CA ASN A 378 -48.15 6.20 15.64
C ASN A 378 -46.95 5.40 16.20
N ASN A 379 -45.75 5.60 15.65
CA ASN A 379 -44.52 4.86 16.01
C ASN A 379 -44.59 3.34 15.74
N THR A 380 -45.52 2.86 14.91
CA THR A 380 -45.58 1.45 14.55
C THR A 380 -44.44 1.14 13.57
N ALA A 381 -43.59 0.17 13.90
CA ALA A 381 -42.55 -0.29 13.02
C ALA A 381 -43.14 -0.98 11.78
N THR A 382 -42.73 -0.53 10.61
CA THR A 382 -43.08 -1.10 9.30
C THR A 382 -41.88 -1.79 8.71
N ASN A 383 -42.04 -3.04 8.25
CA ASN A 383 -40.98 -3.76 7.57
C ASN A 383 -40.79 -3.19 6.16
N ILE A 384 -39.57 -2.76 5.85
CA ILE A 384 -39.20 -2.19 4.56
C ILE A 384 -38.44 -3.25 3.72
N VAL A 385 -37.50 -3.93 4.35
CA VAL A 385 -36.71 -5.00 3.75
C VAL A 385 -36.69 -6.17 4.71
N ALA A 386 -37.16 -7.34 4.24
CA ALA A 386 -37.14 -8.57 5.01
C ALA A 386 -35.72 -9.15 5.09
N ASN A 387 -35.45 -9.95 6.11
CA ASN A 387 -34.18 -10.64 6.25
C ASN A 387 -33.86 -11.47 5.00
N GLN A 388 -32.62 -11.35 4.51
CA GLN A 388 -32.10 -12.03 3.30
C GLN A 388 -32.81 -11.68 1.98
N GLN A 389 -33.66 -10.66 1.97
CA GLN A 389 -34.37 -10.25 0.76
C GLN A 389 -33.42 -9.75 -0.33
N PHE A 390 -32.39 -9.00 0.07
CA PHE A 390 -31.37 -8.46 -0.84
C PHE A 390 -29.97 -8.85 -0.35
N THR A 391 -29.21 -9.49 -1.23
CA THR A 391 -27.87 -10.00 -0.94
C THR A 391 -26.89 -9.67 -2.05
N GLY A 392 -25.59 -9.88 -1.83
CA GLY A 392 -24.56 -9.85 -2.87
C GLY A 392 -23.75 -8.56 -2.96
N SER A 393 -23.88 -7.63 -2.01
CA SER A 393 -23.03 -6.43 -1.92
C SER A 393 -22.80 -6.06 -0.47
N ASN A 394 -21.87 -5.11 -0.25
CA ASN A 394 -21.65 -4.51 1.06
C ASN A 394 -22.35 -3.15 1.21
N VAL A 395 -22.76 -2.54 0.10
CA VAL A 395 -23.44 -1.25 0.10
C VAL A 395 -24.70 -1.34 -0.73
N TYR A 396 -25.80 -0.91 -0.12
CA TYR A 396 -27.14 -0.92 -0.71
C TYR A 396 -27.75 0.46 -0.68
N GLN A 397 -28.61 0.76 -1.65
CA GLN A 397 -29.35 2.02 -1.70
C GLN A 397 -30.81 1.78 -2.08
N LEU A 398 -31.71 2.41 -1.32
CA LEU A 398 -33.12 2.53 -1.64
C LEU A 398 -33.34 3.92 -2.21
N ASP A 399 -33.89 4.01 -3.41
CA ASP A 399 -34.21 5.27 -4.08
C ASP A 399 -35.72 5.57 -3.94
N PHE A 400 -36.03 6.70 -3.32
CA PHE A 400 -37.44 7.16 -3.22
C PHE A 400 -37.72 8.13 -4.36
N ALA A 401 -38.71 7.83 -5.17
CA ALA A 401 -39.10 8.70 -6.27
C ALA A 401 -39.70 10.00 -5.70
N PHE A 402 -39.09 11.14 -6.03
CA PHE A 402 -39.46 12.46 -5.52
C PHE A 402 -40.97 12.74 -5.63
N ASP A 403 -41.57 12.47 -6.79
CA ASP A 403 -42.98 12.72 -7.04
C ASP A 403 -43.92 11.76 -6.32
N ASN A 404 -43.46 10.63 -5.83
CA ASN A 404 -44.26 9.63 -5.12
C ASN A 404 -44.26 9.88 -3.61
N ILE A 405 -43.39 10.71 -3.08
CA ILE A 405 -43.34 11.00 -1.66
C ILE A 405 -44.44 12.00 -1.30
N LYS A 406 -45.35 11.58 -0.38
CA LYS A 406 -46.50 12.36 0.06
C LYS A 406 -46.62 12.35 1.58
N LEU A 407 -46.97 13.49 2.13
CA LEU A 407 -47.50 13.61 3.47
C LEU A 407 -49.02 13.67 3.40
N GLU A 408 -49.67 12.67 3.94
CA GLU A 408 -51.15 12.65 4.02
C GLU A 408 -51.60 13.21 5.35
N VAL A 409 -52.35 14.32 5.28
CA VAL A 409 -52.88 15.03 6.43
C VAL A 409 -54.42 15.00 6.33
N ALA A 410 -55.08 14.61 7.43
CA ALA A 410 -56.56 14.57 7.51
C ALA A 410 -57.18 15.98 7.43
N ALA A 411 -58.47 16.00 7.09
CA ALA A 411 -59.21 17.23 6.98
C ALA A 411 -59.16 18.08 8.26
N SER A 412 -58.99 19.39 8.06
CA SER A 412 -59.03 20.41 9.10
C SER A 412 -58.00 20.20 10.23
N GLN A 413 -56.88 19.54 9.95
CA GLN A 413 -55.82 19.32 10.90
C GLN A 413 -54.70 20.35 10.76
N GLY A 414 -54.09 20.72 11.90
CA GLY A 414 -53.03 21.69 11.99
C GLY A 414 -53.49 23.08 12.39
N MET A 415 -52.56 23.91 12.81
CA MET A 415 -52.77 25.31 13.19
C MET A 415 -51.96 26.24 12.31
N THR A 416 -52.59 27.33 11.84
CA THR A 416 -51.91 28.33 11.02
C THR A 416 -50.70 28.92 11.74
N GLY A 417 -49.59 29.05 11.05
CA GLY A 417 -48.33 29.62 11.57
C GLY A 417 -47.52 28.65 12.43
N GLN A 418 -47.96 27.42 12.61
CA GLN A 418 -47.18 26.39 13.35
C GLN A 418 -46.26 25.61 12.39
N GLN A 419 -45.10 25.25 12.93
CA GLN A 419 -44.12 24.34 12.24
C GLN A 419 -44.17 22.96 12.92
N TYR A 420 -44.51 21.95 12.15
CA TYR A 420 -44.59 20.58 12.63
C TYR A 420 -43.35 19.79 12.23
N GLN A 421 -42.86 18.97 13.14
CA GLN A 421 -41.73 18.05 12.92
C GLN A 421 -42.11 16.66 13.41
N ALA A 422 -41.59 15.66 12.71
CA ALA A 422 -41.67 14.25 13.09
C ALA A 422 -40.34 13.57 12.78
N ALA A 423 -40.04 12.51 13.51
CA ALA A 423 -38.87 11.68 13.25
C ALA A 423 -39.29 10.44 12.46
N VAL A 424 -38.58 10.14 11.40
CA VAL A 424 -38.56 8.83 10.79
C VAL A 424 -37.36 8.07 11.36
N THR A 425 -37.64 7.03 12.14
CA THR A 425 -36.57 6.18 12.70
C THR A 425 -36.39 4.95 11.83
N TRP A 426 -35.23 4.86 11.21
CA TRP A 426 -34.81 3.69 10.46
C TRP A 426 -34.07 2.75 11.38
N ASN A 427 -34.41 1.47 11.38
CA ASN A 427 -33.77 0.46 12.20
C ASN A 427 -33.24 -0.66 11.32
N LEU A 428 -31.88 -0.79 11.31
CA LEU A 428 -31.14 -1.77 10.56
C LEU A 428 -30.67 -2.87 11.50
N VAL A 429 -31.16 -4.10 11.26
CA VAL A 429 -30.91 -5.26 12.13
C VAL A 429 -30.12 -6.31 11.37
N THR A 430 -29.13 -6.92 12.04
CA THR A 430 -28.41 -8.11 11.55
C THR A 430 -28.92 -9.33 12.31
N GLY A 431 -29.19 -10.36 11.60
CA GLY A 431 -29.60 -11.65 12.17
C GLY A 431 -31.06 -12.01 11.89
N PRO A 432 -31.49 -13.19 12.35
CA PRO A 432 -32.81 -13.72 12.07
C PRO A 432 -33.91 -12.87 12.64
#